data_e619aefd59ca2f307bbbfb868bc4eac1
#
_entry.id   e619aefd59ca2f307bbbfb868bc4eac1
#
_cell.length_a   1.000
_cell.length_b   1.000
_cell.length_c   1.000
_cell.angle_alpha   90.00
_cell.angle_beta   90.00
_cell.angle_gamma   90.00
#
_symmetry.space_group_name_H-M   'P 1'
#
loop_
_entity.id
_entity.type
_entity.pdbx_description
1 polymer ?
#
loop_
_entity_poly.entity_id
_entity_poly.type
_entity_poly.pdbx_seq_one_letter_code
_entity_poly.pdbx_strand_id
1 'polypeptide(L)'
;MAAKAGAGVLTGTGRNAAAPAPGSATGRTLTVAHDGSAAHRSVQAAIDAAAAGDTVLVSRGTYHETIDVPAAKRGLTLKGATGNPEDVVITYDNAAGTAKPGGGRYGTAGSATATFSANDVTVTGVTIQNTWERSAHPDVKDTQAVALNASGDRQKYVDSRFIAHQDTVLNWAPHATAQYRQYFRHCFVAGDVDFVFGNATAVYDHVNITLRDRGAAAGGNNGYLAAPNTDSAKPYGILITDSTVDSAARAGTFYLGRPWHPGPDAVGRLVIRNTVLPAAVKTGAPWTDMGGFSWKSAHFAEYANTGPGAGGGANRPQLTAAQATTHTARSYLAGTDGWNPTL
;
A
#
# COMPACT_ATOMS: atom_id res chain seq x y z
N MET A 1 34.89 -3.54 -73.41
CA MET A 1 33.57 -3.81 -74.00
C MET A 1 32.65 -4.24 -72.86
N ALA A 2 31.65 -3.45 -72.54
CA ALA A 2 30.79 -3.62 -71.43
C ALA A 2 29.49 -4.37 -71.76
N ALA A 3 29.07 -5.29 -70.97
CA ALA A 3 27.73 -5.88 -71.07
C ALA A 3 26.98 -5.51 -69.82
N LYS A 4 25.86 -4.75 -69.97
CA LYS A 4 24.86 -4.43 -68.97
C LYS A 4 23.97 -5.64 -68.71
N ALA A 5 23.75 -5.98 -67.46
CA ALA A 5 22.67 -6.84 -67.01
C ALA A 5 21.68 -6.00 -66.13
N GLY A 6 20.38 -6.03 -66.48
CA GLY A 6 19.33 -5.26 -65.90
C GLY A 6 18.85 -5.85 -64.57
N ALA A 7 18.54 -4.96 -63.64
CA ALA A 7 17.92 -5.30 -62.38
C ALA A 7 16.40 -5.24 -62.50
N GLY A 8 15.74 -6.38 -62.29
CA GLY A 8 14.29 -6.44 -62.13
C GLY A 8 13.86 -6.06 -60.72
N VAL A 9 12.99 -5.05 -60.60
CA VAL A 9 12.37 -4.64 -59.36
C VAL A 9 11.16 -5.56 -59.08
N LEU A 10 11.24 -6.37 -58.04
CA LEU A 10 10.10 -7.08 -57.47
C LEU A 10 9.47 -6.24 -56.34
N THR A 11 8.35 -5.60 -56.64
CA THR A 11 7.49 -4.96 -55.62
C THR A 11 6.66 -6.03 -54.93
N GLY A 12 7.14 -6.51 -53.80
CA GLY A 12 6.35 -7.36 -52.89
C GLY A 12 5.65 -6.49 -51.83
N THR A 13 4.35 -6.24 -52.01
CA THR A 13 3.50 -5.66 -50.95
C THR A 13 3.19 -6.71 -49.90
N GLY A 14 4.10 -6.89 -48.95
CA GLY A 14 3.84 -7.66 -47.73
C GLY A 14 2.91 -6.87 -46.80
N ARG A 15 1.64 -7.24 -46.78
CA ARG A 15 0.72 -6.80 -45.70
C ARG A 15 1.22 -7.45 -44.41
N ASN A 16 1.80 -6.64 -43.53
CA ASN A 16 1.96 -7.04 -42.12
C ASN A 16 0.54 -7.23 -41.53
N ALA A 17 0.13 -8.46 -41.34
CA ALA A 17 -1.00 -8.79 -40.55
C ALA A 17 -0.68 -8.34 -39.11
N ALA A 18 -1.44 -7.36 -38.60
CA ALA A 18 -1.38 -6.98 -37.20
C ALA A 18 -1.66 -8.23 -36.38
N ALA A 19 -0.80 -8.51 -35.39
CA ALA A 19 -1.06 -9.54 -34.40
C ALA A 19 -2.42 -9.26 -33.77
N PRO A 20 -3.29 -10.27 -33.57
CA PRO A 20 -4.58 -10.08 -32.94
C PRO A 20 -4.35 -9.48 -31.55
N ALA A 21 -5.10 -8.41 -31.22
CA ALA A 21 -5.15 -7.88 -29.88
C ALA A 21 -5.49 -9.04 -28.93
N PRO A 22 -4.85 -9.14 -27.74
CA PRO A 22 -5.19 -10.19 -26.80
C PRO A 22 -6.67 -10.02 -26.45
N GLY A 23 -7.50 -10.95 -26.90
CA GLY A 23 -8.88 -11.03 -26.51
C GLY A 23 -8.90 -11.09 -24.97
N SER A 24 -9.74 -10.28 -24.33
CA SER A 24 -9.99 -10.36 -22.90
C SER A 24 -10.64 -11.73 -22.61
N ALA A 25 -9.80 -12.74 -22.40
CA ALA A 25 -10.26 -13.95 -21.76
C ALA A 25 -10.77 -13.53 -20.38
N THR A 26 -12.07 -13.65 -20.14
CA THR A 26 -12.63 -13.49 -18.80
C THR A 26 -11.93 -14.51 -17.92
N GLY A 27 -11.15 -14.02 -16.93
CA GLY A 27 -10.43 -14.90 -16.01
C GLY A 27 -11.38 -15.88 -15.32
N ARG A 28 -10.87 -17.06 -14.99
CA ARG A 28 -11.64 -18.05 -14.22
C ARG A 28 -11.90 -17.56 -12.80
N THR A 29 -12.94 -18.08 -12.17
CA THR A 29 -13.16 -17.89 -10.74
C THR A 29 -12.80 -19.15 -9.98
N LEU A 30 -11.83 -19.04 -9.06
CA LEU A 30 -11.45 -20.08 -8.13
C LEU A 30 -12.11 -19.77 -6.78
N THR A 31 -12.86 -20.73 -6.25
CA THR A 31 -13.61 -20.55 -5.00
C THR A 31 -12.88 -21.15 -3.82
N VAL A 32 -12.94 -20.45 -2.67
CA VAL A 32 -12.30 -20.85 -1.41
C VAL A 32 -13.34 -20.91 -0.31
N ALA A 33 -13.38 -22.04 0.44
CA ALA A 33 -14.18 -22.19 1.65
C ALA A 33 -13.52 -23.18 2.62
N HIS A 34 -13.41 -22.83 3.89
CA HIS A 34 -12.79 -23.68 4.92
C HIS A 34 -13.50 -25.02 5.14
N ASP A 35 -14.83 -25.02 5.05
CA ASP A 35 -15.68 -26.18 5.30
C ASP A 35 -15.58 -27.23 4.18
N GLY A 36 -14.90 -26.92 3.08
CA GLY A 36 -14.73 -27.80 1.93
C GLY A 36 -15.90 -27.75 0.95
N SER A 37 -16.81 -26.79 1.07
CA SER A 37 -17.89 -26.54 0.10
C SER A 37 -17.40 -25.93 -1.22
N ALA A 38 -16.13 -25.53 -1.29
CA ALA A 38 -15.49 -24.95 -2.48
C ALA A 38 -14.30 -25.80 -2.96
N ALA A 39 -13.78 -25.47 -4.15
CA ALA A 39 -12.66 -26.18 -4.76
C ALA A 39 -11.35 -26.11 -3.93
N HIS A 40 -11.15 -25.02 -3.20
CA HIS A 40 -9.98 -24.80 -2.35
C HIS A 40 -10.38 -24.56 -0.90
N ARG A 41 -9.57 -25.03 0.05
CA ARG A 41 -9.78 -24.82 1.49
C ARG A 41 -8.92 -23.69 2.06
N SER A 42 -7.90 -23.24 1.35
CA SER A 42 -7.05 -22.11 1.71
C SER A 42 -6.96 -21.10 0.58
N VAL A 43 -6.73 -19.85 0.93
CA VAL A 43 -6.58 -18.74 -0.03
C VAL A 43 -5.30 -18.95 -0.85
N GLN A 44 -4.19 -19.35 -0.20
CA GLN A 44 -2.92 -19.59 -0.91
C GLN A 44 -3.05 -20.71 -1.94
N ALA A 45 -3.73 -21.82 -1.63
CA ALA A 45 -3.92 -22.90 -2.60
C ALA A 45 -4.70 -22.43 -3.85
N ALA A 46 -5.68 -21.55 -3.68
CA ALA A 46 -6.39 -20.97 -4.83
C ALA A 46 -5.50 -19.99 -5.62
N ILE A 47 -4.68 -19.18 -4.94
CA ILE A 47 -3.69 -18.30 -5.59
C ILE A 47 -2.70 -19.13 -6.40
N ASP A 48 -2.17 -20.23 -5.86
CA ASP A 48 -1.22 -21.10 -6.55
C ASP A 48 -1.82 -21.70 -7.84
N ALA A 49 -3.07 -22.12 -7.78
CA ALA A 49 -3.82 -22.69 -8.92
C ALA A 49 -4.31 -21.63 -9.93
N ALA A 50 -4.35 -20.35 -9.55
CA ALA A 50 -4.80 -19.27 -10.41
C ALA A 50 -3.81 -18.97 -11.54
N ALA A 51 -4.33 -18.51 -12.67
CA ALA A 51 -3.56 -17.88 -13.74
C ALA A 51 -3.64 -16.34 -13.65
N ALA A 52 -2.87 -15.65 -14.50
CA ALA A 52 -3.00 -14.20 -14.65
C ALA A 52 -4.44 -13.85 -15.10
N GLY A 53 -5.02 -12.81 -14.48
CA GLY A 53 -6.38 -12.36 -14.75
C GLY A 53 -7.49 -13.16 -14.06
N ASP A 54 -7.18 -14.24 -13.35
CA ASP A 54 -8.17 -15.02 -12.60
C ASP A 54 -8.69 -14.27 -11.35
N THR A 55 -9.84 -14.68 -10.87
CA THR A 55 -10.44 -14.22 -9.61
C THR A 55 -10.39 -15.33 -8.57
N VAL A 56 -9.84 -15.04 -7.39
CA VAL A 56 -9.95 -15.86 -6.19
C VAL A 56 -11.09 -15.31 -5.34
N LEU A 57 -12.20 -16.05 -5.29
CA LEU A 57 -13.42 -15.71 -4.57
C LEU A 57 -13.45 -16.45 -3.23
N VAL A 58 -13.34 -15.70 -2.14
CA VAL A 58 -13.18 -16.23 -0.79
C VAL A 58 -14.50 -16.14 -0.03
N SER A 59 -15.03 -17.29 0.40
CA SER A 59 -16.23 -17.38 1.23
C SER A 59 -15.99 -16.82 2.64
N ARG A 60 -17.06 -16.50 3.34
CA ARG A 60 -17.04 -16.08 4.75
C ARG A 60 -16.17 -17.04 5.59
N GLY A 61 -15.29 -16.48 6.41
CA GLY A 61 -14.43 -17.24 7.31
C GLY A 61 -13.18 -16.48 7.72
N THR A 62 -12.49 -17.04 8.72
CA THR A 62 -11.15 -16.60 9.14
C THR A 62 -10.13 -17.62 8.65
N TYR A 63 -9.21 -17.17 7.82
CA TYR A 63 -8.16 -17.95 7.19
C TYR A 63 -6.82 -17.61 7.87
N HIS A 64 -6.36 -18.52 8.72
CA HIS A 64 -5.09 -18.35 9.44
C HIS A 64 -3.94 -18.85 8.56
N GLU A 65 -3.48 -17.98 7.68
CA GLU A 65 -2.42 -18.28 6.71
C GLU A 65 -1.73 -17.00 6.25
N THR A 66 -0.49 -17.10 5.78
CA THR A 66 0.15 -16.07 4.97
C THR A 66 -0.15 -16.32 3.50
N ILE A 67 -0.33 -15.25 2.72
CA ILE A 67 -0.54 -15.35 1.27
C ILE A 67 0.52 -14.57 0.50
N ASP A 68 0.96 -15.16 -0.61
CA ASP A 68 1.88 -14.53 -1.57
C ASP A 68 1.29 -14.60 -2.99
N VAL A 69 1.16 -13.43 -3.61
CA VAL A 69 0.73 -13.29 -5.01
C VAL A 69 1.94 -12.87 -5.85
N PRO A 70 2.66 -13.84 -6.42
CA PRO A 70 3.89 -13.58 -7.15
C PRO A 70 3.65 -12.80 -8.44
N ALA A 71 4.69 -12.16 -8.97
CA ALA A 71 4.63 -11.29 -10.15
C ALA A 71 3.95 -11.93 -11.38
N ALA A 72 4.03 -13.26 -11.51
CA ALA A 72 3.39 -14.01 -12.60
C ALA A 72 1.86 -13.97 -12.57
N LYS A 73 1.23 -13.66 -11.44
CA LYS A 73 -0.24 -13.58 -11.26
C LYS A 73 -0.80 -12.20 -11.63
N ARG A 74 -0.26 -11.55 -12.65
CA ARG A 74 -0.69 -10.24 -13.10
C ARG A 74 -2.20 -10.18 -13.32
N GLY A 75 -2.84 -9.11 -12.85
CA GLY A 75 -4.29 -8.89 -13.01
C GLY A 75 -5.17 -9.78 -12.15
N LEU A 76 -4.59 -10.55 -11.21
CA LEU A 76 -5.37 -11.37 -10.30
C LEU A 76 -6.30 -10.50 -9.45
N THR A 77 -7.54 -10.97 -9.26
CA THR A 77 -8.49 -10.36 -8.32
C THR A 77 -8.66 -11.25 -7.10
N LEU A 78 -8.42 -10.73 -5.90
CA LEU A 78 -8.79 -11.35 -4.63
C LEU A 78 -10.07 -10.69 -4.12
N LYS A 79 -11.14 -11.46 -3.95
CA LYS A 79 -12.47 -10.93 -3.64
C LYS A 79 -13.16 -11.70 -2.52
N GLY A 80 -13.64 -10.99 -1.51
CA GLY A 80 -14.58 -11.53 -0.53
C GLY A 80 -15.97 -11.75 -1.15
N ALA A 81 -16.55 -12.91 -0.93
CA ALA A 81 -17.80 -13.30 -1.59
C ALA A 81 -19.03 -12.51 -1.10
N THR A 82 -18.99 -11.99 0.14
CA THR A 82 -20.12 -11.26 0.74
C THR A 82 -20.12 -9.78 0.43
N GLY A 83 -18.96 -9.23 0.03
CA GLY A 83 -18.77 -7.79 -0.13
C GLY A 83 -18.53 -7.03 1.19
N ASN A 84 -18.82 -7.64 2.35
CA ASN A 84 -18.46 -7.08 3.66
C ASN A 84 -17.06 -7.58 4.06
N PRO A 85 -16.06 -6.70 4.19
CA PRO A 85 -14.69 -7.11 4.48
C PRO A 85 -14.52 -7.76 5.86
N GLU A 86 -15.44 -7.58 6.79
CA GLU A 86 -15.40 -8.23 8.10
C GLU A 86 -15.75 -9.71 8.07
N ASP A 87 -16.40 -10.14 7.01
CA ASP A 87 -16.81 -11.53 6.82
C ASP A 87 -15.69 -12.45 6.33
N VAL A 88 -14.65 -11.88 5.70
CA VAL A 88 -13.53 -12.62 5.11
C VAL A 88 -12.24 -12.09 5.69
N VAL A 89 -11.65 -12.82 6.62
CA VAL A 89 -10.46 -12.39 7.37
C VAL A 89 -9.29 -13.30 7.05
N ILE A 90 -8.24 -12.74 6.44
CA ILE A 90 -6.95 -13.40 6.24
C ILE A 90 -6.02 -12.86 7.33
N THR A 91 -5.50 -13.74 8.17
CA THR A 91 -4.77 -13.35 9.38
C THR A 91 -3.55 -14.20 9.63
N TYR A 92 -2.50 -13.57 10.14
CA TYR A 92 -1.31 -14.25 10.67
C TYR A 92 -0.67 -13.39 11.77
N ASP A 93 0.44 -13.89 12.38
CA ASP A 93 1.06 -13.30 13.55
C ASP A 93 2.61 -13.30 13.50
N ASN A 94 3.18 -13.07 12.34
CA ASN A 94 4.64 -12.91 12.20
C ASN A 94 5.08 -11.47 12.55
N ALA A 95 6.24 -11.36 13.21
CA ALA A 95 6.97 -10.09 13.33
C ALA A 95 8.35 -10.18 12.66
N ALA A 96 8.96 -9.04 12.39
CA ALA A 96 10.28 -8.95 11.78
C ALA A 96 11.34 -9.73 12.59
N GLY A 97 11.26 -9.64 13.90
CA GLY A 97 12.15 -10.33 14.84
C GLY A 97 11.81 -11.79 15.11
N THR A 98 10.69 -12.32 14.60
CA THR A 98 10.31 -13.72 14.78
C THR A 98 11.22 -14.65 13.99
N ALA A 99 11.62 -15.78 14.57
CA ALA A 99 12.43 -16.79 13.92
C ALA A 99 11.66 -17.50 12.80
N LYS A 100 12.31 -17.72 11.64
CA LYS A 100 11.75 -18.51 10.55
C LYS A 100 11.98 -20.00 10.76
N PRO A 101 11.06 -20.86 10.29
CA PRO A 101 11.39 -22.27 10.06
C PRO A 101 12.63 -22.39 9.15
N GLY A 102 13.63 -23.14 9.57
CA GLY A 102 14.88 -23.26 8.82
C GLY A 102 15.97 -22.23 9.16
N GLY A 103 15.69 -21.28 10.06
CA GLY A 103 16.67 -20.34 10.59
C GLY A 103 16.55 -18.91 10.04
N GLY A 104 17.20 -17.98 10.73
CA GLY A 104 17.08 -16.55 10.48
C GLY A 104 15.79 -15.93 11.01
N ARG A 105 15.54 -14.66 10.65
CA ARG A 105 14.35 -13.88 11.06
C ARG A 105 13.56 -13.47 9.84
N TYR A 106 12.27 -13.16 10.01
CA TYR A 106 11.40 -12.75 8.89
C TYR A 106 11.86 -11.42 8.28
N GLY A 107 12.30 -10.45 9.08
CA GLY A 107 12.48 -9.07 8.66
C GLY A 107 11.15 -8.38 8.36
N THR A 108 11.16 -7.06 8.18
CA THR A 108 9.93 -6.28 8.04
C THR A 108 9.03 -6.80 6.90
N ALA A 109 9.52 -6.84 5.67
CA ALA A 109 8.72 -7.29 4.52
C ALA A 109 8.30 -8.77 4.62
N GLY A 110 9.13 -9.62 5.20
CA GLY A 110 8.84 -11.05 5.37
C GLY A 110 7.84 -11.35 6.48
N SER A 111 7.54 -10.39 7.37
CA SER A 111 6.51 -10.53 8.41
C SER A 111 5.08 -10.39 7.85
N ALA A 112 4.94 -9.99 6.58
CA ALA A 112 3.64 -9.70 6.00
C ALA A 112 2.69 -10.89 6.02
N THR A 113 1.44 -10.64 6.42
CA THR A 113 0.35 -11.60 6.27
C THR A 113 0.02 -11.80 4.81
N ALA A 114 0.00 -10.73 4.01
CA ALA A 114 -0.21 -10.80 2.56
C ALA A 114 0.85 -10.02 1.81
N THR A 115 1.45 -10.66 0.80
CA THR A 115 2.38 -10.03 -0.14
C THR A 115 1.80 -10.07 -1.55
N PHE A 116 1.72 -8.91 -2.20
CA PHE A 116 1.29 -8.79 -3.60
C PHE A 116 2.44 -8.20 -4.43
N SER A 117 3.14 -9.07 -5.16
CA SER A 117 4.21 -8.67 -6.08
C SER A 117 3.72 -8.51 -7.53
N ALA A 118 2.52 -9.00 -7.84
CA ALA A 118 1.94 -8.92 -9.17
C ALA A 118 1.43 -7.50 -9.48
N ASN A 119 1.59 -7.09 -10.75
CA ASN A 119 1.01 -5.86 -11.27
C ASN A 119 -0.48 -6.03 -11.56
N ASP A 120 -1.22 -4.92 -11.58
CA ASP A 120 -2.64 -4.86 -11.98
C ASP A 120 -3.59 -5.66 -11.08
N VAL A 121 -3.18 -5.98 -9.86
CA VAL A 121 -4.00 -6.72 -8.89
C VAL A 121 -5.16 -5.85 -8.38
N THR A 122 -6.29 -6.51 -8.12
CA THR A 122 -7.41 -5.91 -7.38
C THR A 122 -7.72 -6.74 -6.14
N VAL A 123 -7.83 -6.09 -4.98
CA VAL A 123 -8.24 -6.70 -3.71
C VAL A 123 -9.50 -5.99 -3.23
N THR A 124 -10.56 -6.73 -2.95
CA THR A 124 -11.84 -6.14 -2.53
C THR A 124 -12.63 -7.02 -1.56
N GLY A 125 -13.27 -6.39 -0.57
CA GLY A 125 -14.20 -7.04 0.36
C GLY A 125 -13.54 -8.03 1.32
N VAL A 126 -12.26 -7.80 1.71
CA VAL A 126 -11.53 -8.66 2.64
C VAL A 126 -10.84 -7.86 3.74
N THR A 127 -10.65 -8.48 4.90
CA THR A 127 -9.73 -8.00 5.93
C THR A 127 -8.42 -8.77 5.81
N ILE A 128 -7.31 -8.04 5.77
CA ILE A 128 -5.95 -8.59 5.91
C ILE A 128 -5.39 -8.02 7.20
N GLN A 129 -5.04 -8.90 8.15
CA GLN A 129 -4.53 -8.44 9.44
C GLN A 129 -3.31 -9.23 9.90
N ASN A 130 -2.42 -8.54 10.60
CA ASN A 130 -1.36 -9.17 11.38
C ASN A 130 -1.69 -8.97 12.87
N THR A 131 -1.86 -10.08 13.57
CA THR A 131 -2.27 -10.08 14.98
C THR A 131 -1.13 -10.18 15.96
N TRP A 132 0.13 -10.05 15.49
CA TRP A 132 1.27 -10.09 16.38
C TRP A 132 1.19 -8.97 17.43
N GLU A 133 1.23 -9.35 18.70
CA GLU A 133 1.09 -8.44 19.83
C GLU A 133 2.42 -8.28 20.57
N ARG A 134 2.96 -7.07 20.52
CA ARG A 134 4.27 -6.72 21.11
C ARG A 134 4.35 -7.00 22.62
N SER A 135 3.25 -6.78 23.33
CA SER A 135 3.18 -7.00 24.79
C SER A 135 3.27 -8.48 25.19
N ALA A 136 2.87 -9.39 24.29
CA ALA A 136 2.99 -10.82 24.48
C ALA A 136 4.42 -11.37 24.18
N HIS A 137 5.28 -10.55 23.57
CA HIS A 137 6.62 -10.94 23.13
C HIS A 137 7.69 -9.92 23.55
N PRO A 138 7.92 -9.70 24.86
CA PRO A 138 8.83 -8.66 25.36
C PRO A 138 10.30 -8.89 25.02
N ASP A 139 10.65 -10.11 24.64
CA ASP A 139 11.99 -10.53 24.21
C ASP A 139 12.28 -10.22 22.73
N VAL A 140 11.26 -9.98 21.91
CA VAL A 140 11.41 -9.66 20.49
C VAL A 140 11.62 -8.16 20.31
N LYS A 141 12.77 -7.77 19.75
CA LYS A 141 13.14 -6.35 19.57
C LYS A 141 12.63 -5.75 18.27
N ASP A 142 12.67 -6.51 17.18
CA ASP A 142 12.21 -6.05 15.86
C ASP A 142 10.72 -6.32 15.73
N THR A 143 9.92 -5.33 16.15
CA THR A 143 8.49 -5.45 16.43
C THR A 143 7.59 -5.07 15.25
N GLN A 144 8.17 -4.85 14.07
CA GLN A 144 7.42 -4.61 12.83
C GLN A 144 6.61 -5.86 12.48
N ALA A 145 5.32 -5.69 12.19
CA ALA A 145 4.39 -6.78 11.93
C ALA A 145 3.42 -6.36 10.82
N VAL A 146 3.82 -6.61 9.57
CA VAL A 146 3.12 -6.12 8.38
C VAL A 146 1.85 -6.90 8.13
N ALA A 147 0.72 -6.23 7.91
CA ALA A 147 -0.47 -6.86 7.38
C ALA A 147 -0.38 -7.02 5.86
N LEU A 148 -0.06 -5.94 5.16
CA LEU A 148 0.02 -5.90 3.70
C LEU A 148 1.38 -5.41 3.21
N ASN A 149 2.05 -6.19 2.37
CA ASN A 149 3.17 -5.78 1.54
C ASN A 149 2.68 -5.63 0.09
N ALA A 150 2.45 -4.38 -0.34
CA ALA A 150 2.03 -4.02 -1.70
C ALA A 150 3.27 -3.65 -2.52
N SER A 151 3.74 -4.56 -3.39
CA SER A 151 5.01 -4.41 -4.11
C SER A 151 4.92 -4.54 -5.64
N GLY A 152 3.71 -4.45 -6.19
CA GLY A 152 3.44 -4.36 -7.64
C GLY A 152 3.00 -2.96 -8.08
N ASP A 153 3.01 -2.73 -9.38
CA ASP A 153 2.46 -1.52 -9.99
C ASP A 153 0.98 -1.65 -10.33
N ARG A 154 0.23 -0.55 -10.28
CA ARG A 154 -1.21 -0.46 -10.58
C ARG A 154 -2.07 -1.41 -9.73
N GLN A 155 -1.76 -1.52 -8.46
CA GLN A 155 -2.55 -2.30 -7.52
C GLN A 155 -3.72 -1.48 -6.98
N LYS A 156 -4.89 -2.10 -6.89
CA LYS A 156 -6.13 -1.51 -6.36
C LYS A 156 -6.59 -2.28 -5.13
N TYR A 157 -6.83 -1.55 -4.07
CA TYR A 157 -7.38 -2.03 -2.80
C TYR A 157 -8.66 -1.25 -2.54
N VAL A 158 -9.80 -1.92 -2.57
CA VAL A 158 -11.11 -1.27 -2.50
C VAL A 158 -11.98 -1.98 -1.47
N ASP A 159 -12.74 -1.24 -0.68
CA ASP A 159 -13.68 -1.76 0.32
C ASP A 159 -13.07 -2.87 1.19
N SER A 160 -11.80 -2.71 1.60
CA SER A 160 -11.02 -3.71 2.32
C SER A 160 -10.42 -3.13 3.60
N ARG A 161 -9.95 -4.00 4.50
CA ARG A 161 -9.41 -3.59 5.80
C ARG A 161 -7.98 -4.11 5.98
N PHE A 162 -7.08 -3.26 6.48
CA PHE A 162 -5.68 -3.57 6.78
C PHE A 162 -5.39 -3.21 8.23
N ILE A 163 -5.11 -4.22 9.05
CA ILE A 163 -5.07 -4.05 10.50
C ILE A 163 -3.79 -4.69 11.05
N ALA A 164 -3.00 -3.89 11.75
CA ALA A 164 -1.87 -4.36 12.56
C ALA A 164 -1.54 -3.32 13.64
N HIS A 165 -0.30 -3.33 14.10
CA HIS A 165 0.30 -2.36 15.00
C HIS A 165 1.37 -1.54 14.28
N GLN A 166 2.64 -1.86 14.47
CA GLN A 166 3.75 -1.20 13.78
C GLN A 166 3.87 -1.73 12.36
N ASP A 167 4.01 -0.83 11.38
CA ASP A 167 4.30 -1.16 9.98
C ASP A 167 3.14 -1.89 9.27
N THR A 168 1.87 -1.47 9.45
CA THR A 168 0.70 -2.20 8.93
C THR A 168 0.71 -2.36 7.41
N VAL A 169 0.96 -1.27 6.64
CA VAL A 169 0.94 -1.29 5.16
C VAL A 169 2.27 -0.83 4.60
N LEU A 170 3.00 -1.76 4.02
CA LEU A 170 4.23 -1.49 3.27
C LEU A 170 3.89 -1.22 1.80
N ASN A 171 4.04 0.02 1.39
CA ASN A 171 3.92 0.47 0.00
C ASN A 171 5.31 0.41 -0.65
N TRP A 172 5.59 -0.68 -1.37
CA TRP A 172 6.96 -0.96 -1.79
C TRP A 172 7.17 -0.86 -3.30
N ALA A 173 8.28 -0.26 -3.69
CA ALA A 173 8.82 -0.30 -5.03
C ALA A 173 10.15 -1.06 -4.99
N PRO A 174 10.23 -2.31 -5.48
CA PRO A 174 11.46 -3.10 -5.51
C PRO A 174 12.65 -2.38 -6.16
N HIS A 175 12.37 -1.50 -7.11
CA HIS A 175 13.35 -0.59 -7.70
C HIS A 175 12.99 0.84 -7.28
N ALA A 176 13.81 1.47 -6.42
CA ALA A 176 13.48 2.71 -5.73
C ALA A 176 13.06 3.85 -6.66
N THR A 177 13.72 4.01 -7.82
CA THR A 177 13.42 5.04 -8.83
C THR A 177 12.28 4.68 -9.77
N ALA A 178 11.85 3.40 -9.80
CA ALA A 178 10.82 2.96 -10.73
C ALA A 178 9.41 3.30 -10.25
N GLN A 179 8.50 3.35 -11.20
CA GLN A 179 7.11 3.65 -10.97
C GLN A 179 6.38 2.40 -10.46
N TYR A 180 5.96 2.44 -9.19
CA TYR A 180 5.07 1.47 -8.55
C TYR A 180 3.96 2.26 -7.87
N ARG A 181 2.68 1.98 -8.24
CA ARG A 181 1.52 2.75 -7.83
C ARG A 181 0.49 1.87 -7.14
N GLN A 182 0.05 2.29 -5.97
CA GLN A 182 -0.96 1.61 -5.18
C GLN A 182 -2.11 2.57 -4.86
N TYR A 183 -3.32 2.13 -5.06
CA TYR A 183 -4.53 2.91 -4.82
C TYR A 183 -5.44 2.21 -3.82
N PHE A 184 -5.71 2.89 -2.73
CA PHE A 184 -6.59 2.45 -1.65
C PHE A 184 -7.83 3.34 -1.64
N ARG A 185 -9.01 2.74 -1.78
CA ARG A 185 -10.27 3.49 -1.76
C ARG A 185 -11.30 2.82 -0.88
N HIS A 186 -12.02 3.64 -0.08
CA HIS A 186 -13.03 3.19 0.89
C HIS A 186 -12.51 2.08 1.81
N CYS A 187 -11.20 2.08 2.08
CA CYS A 187 -10.56 1.11 2.94
C CYS A 187 -10.58 1.55 4.40
N PHE A 188 -10.35 0.61 5.29
CA PHE A 188 -10.04 0.84 6.69
C PHE A 188 -8.58 0.46 6.95
N VAL A 189 -7.82 1.34 7.59
CA VAL A 189 -6.41 1.07 7.96
C VAL A 189 -6.21 1.38 9.43
N ALA A 190 -5.67 0.45 10.20
CA ALA A 190 -5.38 0.67 11.62
C ALA A 190 -3.95 0.29 11.98
N GLY A 191 -3.30 1.12 12.78
CA GLY A 191 -1.95 0.89 13.28
C GLY A 191 -1.52 1.91 14.33
N ASP A 192 -0.29 1.79 14.78
CA ASP A 192 0.26 2.70 15.81
C ASP A 192 1.58 3.38 15.37
N VAL A 193 2.59 2.67 14.93
CA VAL A 193 3.91 3.22 14.58
C VAL A 193 4.20 2.98 13.10
N ASP A 194 4.46 4.05 12.34
CA ASP A 194 4.89 4.00 10.94
C ASP A 194 4.00 3.13 10.06
N PHE A 195 2.71 3.09 10.36
CA PHE A 195 1.84 2.03 9.85
C PHE A 195 1.36 2.24 8.40
N VAL A 196 1.67 3.37 7.79
CA VAL A 196 1.61 3.62 6.34
C VAL A 196 3.02 4.02 5.89
N PHE A 197 3.77 3.11 5.27
CA PHE A 197 5.17 3.38 5.01
C PHE A 197 5.66 2.80 3.67
N GLY A 198 6.89 3.16 3.27
CA GLY A 198 7.53 2.64 2.07
C GLY A 198 7.87 3.70 1.03
N ASN A 199 8.38 3.25 -0.12
CA ASN A 199 8.95 4.09 -1.17
C ASN A 199 8.11 4.16 -2.45
N ALA A 200 6.98 3.46 -2.53
CA ALA A 200 6.10 3.51 -3.69
C ALA A 200 5.27 4.81 -3.73
N THR A 201 4.62 5.08 -4.86
CA THR A 201 3.57 6.09 -4.96
C THR A 201 2.26 5.47 -4.52
N ALA A 202 1.74 5.88 -3.37
CA ALA A 202 0.52 5.33 -2.79
C ALA A 202 -0.52 6.42 -2.53
N VAL A 203 -1.77 6.16 -2.89
CA VAL A 203 -2.89 7.08 -2.66
C VAL A 203 -3.94 6.40 -1.81
N TYR A 204 -4.25 7.04 -0.69
CA TYR A 204 -5.32 6.68 0.25
C TYR A 204 -6.45 7.69 0.05
N ASP A 205 -7.52 7.26 -0.61
CA ASP A 205 -8.64 8.08 -1.08
C ASP A 205 -9.95 7.63 -0.43
N HIS A 206 -10.60 8.50 0.34
CA HIS A 206 -11.80 8.17 1.13
C HIS A 206 -11.57 6.97 2.07
N VAL A 207 -10.44 6.97 2.80
CA VAL A 207 -10.03 5.90 3.71
C VAL A 207 -10.33 6.29 5.16
N ASN A 208 -10.82 5.35 5.95
CA ASN A 208 -10.93 5.49 7.40
C ASN A 208 -9.66 4.95 8.06
N ILE A 209 -8.95 5.80 8.79
CA ILE A 209 -7.67 5.48 9.41
C ILE A 209 -7.81 5.56 10.93
N THR A 210 -7.50 4.50 11.65
CA THR A 210 -7.51 4.48 13.13
C THR A 210 -6.09 4.47 13.68
N LEU A 211 -5.75 5.52 14.45
CA LEU A 211 -4.52 5.59 15.25
C LEU A 211 -4.74 4.82 16.54
N ARG A 212 -4.11 3.66 16.69
CA ARG A 212 -4.29 2.75 17.84
C ARG A 212 -3.58 3.29 19.07
N ASP A 213 -4.32 3.46 20.18
CA ASP A 213 -3.76 3.94 21.43
C ASP A 213 -2.80 2.91 22.06
N ARG A 214 -1.60 3.34 22.40
CA ARG A 214 -0.58 2.55 23.12
C ARG A 214 -0.48 2.95 24.59
N GLY A 215 -1.41 3.75 25.09
CA GLY A 215 -1.46 4.20 26.47
C GLY A 215 -0.46 5.31 26.80
N ALA A 216 0.00 6.11 25.84
CA ALA A 216 0.92 7.20 26.12
C ALA A 216 0.30 8.25 27.06
N ALA A 217 1.09 8.72 28.03
CA ALA A 217 0.69 9.83 28.91
C ALA A 217 0.51 11.14 28.11
N ALA A 218 -0.09 12.13 28.74
CA ALA A 218 -0.22 13.48 28.17
C ALA A 218 1.15 14.03 27.75
N GLY A 219 1.27 14.57 26.54
CA GLY A 219 2.54 15.02 25.96
C GLY A 219 3.48 13.91 25.46
N GLY A 220 3.13 12.65 25.69
CA GLY A 220 3.88 11.48 25.25
C GLY A 220 3.76 11.21 23.76
N ASN A 221 4.15 10.01 23.35
CA ASN A 221 4.14 9.58 21.95
C ASN A 221 3.49 8.19 21.81
N ASN A 222 2.32 8.13 21.20
CA ASN A 222 1.63 6.90 20.84
C ASN A 222 2.11 6.33 19.50
N GLY A 223 2.67 7.17 18.62
CA GLY A 223 3.15 6.67 17.34
C GLY A 223 3.13 7.72 16.21
N TYR A 224 3.21 7.19 15.02
CA TYR A 224 3.33 7.94 13.78
C TYR A 224 2.42 7.33 12.72
N LEU A 225 1.59 8.14 12.05
CA LEU A 225 0.73 7.64 10.99
C LEU A 225 1.57 7.10 9.83
N ALA A 226 2.55 7.87 9.35
CA ALA A 226 3.29 7.48 8.17
C ALA A 226 4.81 7.64 8.29
N ALA A 227 5.55 6.79 7.55
CA ALA A 227 7.00 6.84 7.41
C ALA A 227 7.44 6.59 5.95
N PRO A 228 7.26 7.55 5.04
CA PRO A 228 7.68 7.41 3.66
C PRO A 228 9.21 7.47 3.53
N ASN A 229 9.76 6.69 2.58
CA ASN A 229 11.15 6.74 2.15
C ASN A 229 11.27 6.92 0.63
N THR A 230 10.40 7.76 0.07
CA THR A 230 10.33 8.03 -1.37
C THR A 230 11.69 8.47 -1.90
N ASP A 231 12.11 7.88 -3.02
CA ASP A 231 13.33 8.28 -3.71
C ASP A 231 13.25 9.72 -4.22
N SER A 232 14.35 10.45 -4.17
CA SER A 232 14.45 11.87 -4.57
C SER A 232 14.07 12.10 -6.04
N ALA A 233 14.31 11.11 -6.91
CA ALA A 233 13.96 11.18 -8.33
C ALA A 233 12.45 11.07 -8.61
N LYS A 234 11.66 10.60 -7.63
CA LYS A 234 10.21 10.48 -7.79
C LYS A 234 9.49 11.78 -7.46
N PRO A 235 8.54 12.23 -8.29
CA PRO A 235 7.76 13.43 -7.99
C PRO A 235 6.75 13.23 -6.86
N TYR A 236 6.27 12.01 -6.65
CA TYR A 236 5.20 11.66 -5.74
C TYR A 236 5.55 10.47 -4.85
N GLY A 237 5.11 10.52 -3.59
CA GLY A 237 5.19 9.43 -2.61
C GLY A 237 3.80 9.06 -2.11
N ILE A 238 3.52 9.28 -0.82
CA ILE A 238 2.24 8.96 -0.19
C ILE A 238 1.31 10.18 -0.22
N LEU A 239 0.07 9.97 -0.66
CA LEU A 239 -1.03 10.92 -0.58
C LEU A 239 -2.16 10.33 0.24
N ILE A 240 -2.62 11.06 1.28
CA ILE A 240 -3.87 10.77 2.00
C ILE A 240 -4.82 11.91 1.67
N THR A 241 -5.98 11.60 1.08
CA THR A 241 -6.92 12.61 0.61
C THR A 241 -8.37 12.22 0.92
N ASP A 242 -9.19 13.24 1.19
CA ASP A 242 -10.65 13.10 1.38
C ASP A 242 -11.02 11.99 2.38
N SER A 243 -10.22 11.84 3.43
CA SER A 243 -10.20 10.72 4.37
C SER A 243 -10.58 11.15 5.79
N THR A 244 -10.81 10.19 6.66
CA THR A 244 -11.03 10.44 8.08
C THR A 244 -10.00 9.68 8.91
N VAL A 245 -9.36 10.39 9.82
CA VAL A 245 -8.48 9.80 10.83
C VAL A 245 -9.22 9.87 12.16
N ASP A 246 -9.28 8.78 12.90
CA ASP A 246 -9.82 8.72 14.24
C ASP A 246 -8.83 8.17 15.26
N SER A 247 -9.10 8.35 16.54
CA SER A 247 -8.33 7.77 17.65
C SER A 247 -9.05 7.94 18.98
N ALA A 248 -8.96 6.92 19.83
CA ALA A 248 -9.30 7.01 21.23
C ALA A 248 -8.14 7.50 22.12
N ALA A 249 -6.95 7.72 21.53
CA ALA A 249 -5.76 8.16 22.26
C ALA A 249 -5.88 9.60 22.77
N ARG A 250 -5.10 9.92 23.80
CA ARG A 250 -5.04 11.27 24.38
C ARG A 250 -4.65 12.32 23.33
N ALA A 251 -5.21 13.52 23.50
CA ALA A 251 -4.90 14.66 22.64
C ALA A 251 -3.39 14.93 22.58
N GLY A 252 -2.90 15.23 21.37
CA GLY A 252 -1.52 15.62 21.12
C GLY A 252 -0.48 14.51 21.34
N THR A 253 -0.84 13.24 21.16
CA THR A 253 0.08 12.10 21.37
C THR A 253 0.51 11.40 20.09
N PHE A 254 -0.04 11.76 18.92
CA PHE A 254 0.37 11.19 17.64
C PHE A 254 1.04 12.23 16.73
N TYR A 255 2.03 11.77 15.98
CA TYR A 255 2.58 12.49 14.84
C TYR A 255 1.89 12.05 13.54
N LEU A 256 1.78 12.94 12.55
CA LEU A 256 1.33 12.60 11.19
C LEU A 256 2.41 11.84 10.42
N GLY A 257 3.68 12.08 10.71
CA GLY A 257 4.72 11.31 10.08
C GLY A 257 6.15 11.69 10.44
N ARG A 258 7.06 10.83 9.97
CA ARG A 258 8.50 11.00 10.05
C ARG A 258 9.18 10.40 8.81
N PRO A 259 10.31 10.95 8.32
CA PRO A 259 10.96 10.44 7.12
C PRO A 259 11.81 9.21 7.44
N TRP A 260 11.47 8.07 6.83
CA TRP A 260 12.37 6.93 6.85
C TRP A 260 13.49 7.16 5.82
N HIS A 261 14.75 7.26 6.30
CA HIS A 261 15.91 7.64 5.49
C HIS A 261 16.98 6.54 5.52
N PRO A 262 16.78 5.41 4.81
CA PRO A 262 17.74 4.29 4.79
C PRO A 262 18.97 4.56 3.93
N GLY A 263 18.98 5.64 3.14
CA GLY A 263 20.09 6.02 2.27
C GLY A 263 19.92 7.44 1.73
N PRO A 264 20.94 7.99 1.06
CA PRO A 264 21.01 9.42 0.71
C PRO A 264 19.89 9.88 -0.25
N ASP A 265 19.37 8.98 -1.06
CA ASP A 265 18.33 9.29 -2.05
C ASP A 265 16.90 9.18 -1.49
N ALA A 266 16.72 8.63 -0.29
CA ALA A 266 15.41 8.50 0.34
C ALA A 266 15.03 9.77 1.09
N VAL A 267 14.23 10.63 0.47
CA VAL A 267 13.86 11.94 1.06
C VAL A 267 12.49 11.96 1.74
N GLY A 268 11.63 10.98 1.45
CA GLY A 268 10.25 10.92 1.98
C GLY A 268 9.34 12.01 1.43
N ARG A 269 8.19 11.60 0.86
CA ARG A 269 7.15 12.52 0.36
C ARG A 269 5.80 12.11 0.93
N LEU A 270 5.14 13.02 1.63
CA LEU A 270 3.82 12.79 2.22
C LEU A 270 2.97 14.06 2.12
N VAL A 271 1.80 13.92 1.54
CA VAL A 271 0.77 14.96 1.56
C VAL A 271 -0.49 14.42 2.20
N ILE A 272 -1.04 15.15 3.16
CA ILE A 272 -2.34 14.88 3.78
C ILE A 272 -3.25 16.07 3.48
N ARG A 273 -4.37 15.82 2.80
CA ARG A 273 -5.26 16.89 2.39
C ARG A 273 -6.74 16.53 2.55
N ASN A 274 -7.59 17.54 2.70
CA ASN A 274 -9.06 17.38 2.81
C ASN A 274 -9.46 16.31 3.83
N THR A 275 -8.66 16.09 4.87
CA THR A 275 -8.76 14.97 5.79
C THR A 275 -9.17 15.47 7.17
N VAL A 276 -10.08 14.77 7.82
CA VAL A 276 -10.46 15.05 9.20
C VAL A 276 -9.42 14.46 10.14
N LEU A 277 -8.83 15.27 11.02
CA LEU A 277 -7.77 14.87 11.95
C LEU A 277 -8.27 14.93 13.39
N PRO A 278 -8.09 13.87 14.20
CA PRO A 278 -8.56 13.80 15.58
C PRO A 278 -7.68 14.62 16.52
N ALA A 279 -8.21 14.93 17.72
CA ALA A 279 -7.46 15.61 18.77
C ALA A 279 -6.16 14.90 19.18
N ALA A 280 -6.05 13.59 18.94
CA ALA A 280 -4.85 12.80 19.20
C ALA A 280 -3.62 13.29 18.42
N VAL A 281 -3.81 13.94 17.25
CA VAL A 281 -2.71 14.50 16.45
C VAL A 281 -2.13 15.75 17.13
N LYS A 282 -0.80 15.84 17.18
CA LYS A 282 -0.08 17.02 17.68
C LYS A 282 -0.36 18.24 16.80
N THR A 283 -1.00 19.29 17.35
CA THR A 283 -1.42 20.44 16.57
C THR A 283 -0.27 21.38 16.19
N GLY A 284 0.71 21.58 17.08
CA GLY A 284 1.82 22.53 16.87
C GLY A 284 2.99 21.99 16.05
N ALA A 285 3.27 20.67 16.14
CA ALA A 285 4.40 20.01 15.46
C ALA A 285 4.07 18.54 15.18
N PRO A 286 3.28 18.25 14.13
CA PRO A 286 2.85 16.89 13.81
C PRO A 286 3.90 16.08 13.04
N TRP A 287 5.01 16.67 12.68
CA TRP A 287 6.14 16.03 11.99
C TRP A 287 7.34 15.92 12.91
N THR A 288 8.11 14.86 12.79
CA THR A 288 9.32 14.67 13.61
C THR A 288 10.44 14.00 12.83
N ASP A 289 11.67 14.12 13.33
CA ASP A 289 12.85 13.53 12.74
C ASP A 289 12.89 11.99 12.96
N MET A 290 13.63 11.28 12.12
CA MET A 290 13.85 9.85 12.24
C MET A 290 15.30 9.50 11.94
N GLY A 291 15.98 8.77 12.84
CA GLY A 291 17.33 8.27 12.61
C GLY A 291 18.38 9.36 12.32
N GLY A 292 18.19 10.57 12.84
CA GLY A 292 19.07 11.70 12.58
C GLY A 292 18.75 12.50 11.29
N PHE A 293 17.80 12.04 10.49
CA PHE A 293 17.33 12.79 9.32
C PHE A 293 16.15 13.70 9.69
N SER A 294 16.27 14.98 9.35
CA SER A 294 15.26 15.97 9.71
C SER A 294 14.03 15.89 8.81
N TRP A 295 12.85 15.93 9.41
CA TRP A 295 11.59 16.05 8.66
C TRP A 295 11.53 17.31 7.78
N LYS A 296 12.29 18.35 8.12
CA LYS A 296 12.39 19.60 7.32
C LYS A 296 13.12 19.40 5.99
N SER A 297 13.89 18.32 5.88
CA SER A 297 14.55 17.91 4.63
C SER A 297 13.66 16.97 3.78
N ALA A 298 12.53 16.54 4.33
CA ALA A 298 11.52 15.77 3.62
C ALA A 298 10.49 16.69 2.94
N HIS A 299 9.68 16.12 2.04
CA HIS A 299 8.59 16.84 1.37
C HIS A 299 7.25 16.52 2.03
N PHE A 300 7.05 17.04 3.23
CA PHE A 300 5.82 16.90 4.02
C PHE A 300 4.97 18.14 3.92
N ALA A 301 3.69 17.98 3.59
CA ALA A 301 2.76 19.09 3.50
C ALA A 301 1.32 18.69 3.82
N GLU A 302 0.53 19.67 4.18
CA GLU A 302 -0.89 19.56 4.43
C GLU A 302 -1.68 20.52 3.54
N TYR A 303 -2.99 20.24 3.32
CA TYR A 303 -3.88 21.16 2.64
C TYR A 303 -5.33 20.93 3.05
N ALA A 304 -6.00 21.99 3.49
CA ALA A 304 -7.45 21.98 3.80
C ALA A 304 -7.89 20.86 4.73
N ASN A 305 -7.03 20.39 5.64
CA ASN A 305 -7.40 19.44 6.67
C ASN A 305 -8.31 20.12 7.72
N THR A 306 -9.20 19.35 8.32
CA THR A 306 -10.17 19.82 9.32
C THR A 306 -10.11 18.98 10.59
N GLY A 307 -10.92 19.34 11.58
CA GLY A 307 -10.98 18.64 12.87
C GLY A 307 -10.00 19.17 13.91
N PRO A 308 -10.09 18.69 15.16
CA PRO A 308 -9.32 19.23 16.29
C PRO A 308 -7.80 18.97 16.21
N GLY A 309 -7.35 18.03 15.39
CA GLY A 309 -5.94 17.78 15.12
C GLY A 309 -5.38 18.56 13.94
N ALA A 310 -6.23 19.29 13.20
CA ALA A 310 -5.78 20.18 12.13
C ALA A 310 -5.16 21.48 12.69
N GLY A 311 -4.35 22.16 11.89
CA GLY A 311 -3.72 23.40 12.31
C GLY A 311 -2.82 23.95 11.23
N GLY A 312 -2.06 24.97 11.58
CA GLY A 312 -1.08 25.63 10.72
C GLY A 312 0.11 26.14 11.53
N GLY A 313 1.03 26.82 10.86
CA GLY A 313 2.22 27.41 11.46
C GLY A 313 3.53 26.88 10.91
N ALA A 314 4.65 27.36 11.42
CA ALA A 314 5.99 27.09 10.88
C ALA A 314 6.37 25.60 10.82
N ASN A 315 5.80 24.79 11.71
CA ASN A 315 6.05 23.35 11.76
C ASN A 315 4.94 22.52 11.06
N ARG A 316 4.09 23.16 10.26
CA ARG A 316 3.00 22.53 9.50
C ARG A 316 2.94 23.12 8.08
N PRO A 317 3.87 22.75 7.20
CA PRO A 317 3.88 23.28 5.84
C PRO A 317 2.53 23.03 5.15
N GLN A 318 1.96 24.09 4.57
CA GLN A 318 0.71 24.05 3.84
C GLN A 318 0.97 24.23 2.35
N LEU A 319 0.31 23.42 1.52
CA LEU A 319 0.28 23.68 0.09
C LEU A 319 -0.52 24.96 -0.21
N THR A 320 -0.07 25.71 -1.18
CA THR A 320 -0.91 26.75 -1.80
C THR A 320 -2.04 26.11 -2.63
N ALA A 321 -3.08 26.85 -2.95
CA ALA A 321 -4.15 26.37 -3.82
C ALA A 321 -3.61 25.90 -5.19
N ALA A 322 -2.63 26.60 -5.75
CA ALA A 322 -1.97 26.24 -7.00
C ALA A 322 -1.22 24.89 -6.88
N GLN A 323 -0.45 24.68 -5.81
CA GLN A 323 0.22 23.41 -5.56
C GLN A 323 -0.78 22.27 -5.35
N ALA A 324 -1.88 22.51 -4.65
CA ALA A 324 -2.90 21.51 -4.39
C ALA A 324 -3.53 20.95 -5.67
N THR A 325 -3.51 21.68 -6.80
CA THR A 325 -4.01 21.19 -8.10
C THR A 325 -3.20 20.01 -8.66
N THR A 326 -1.94 19.90 -8.30
CA THR A 326 -1.05 18.81 -8.72
C THR A 326 -0.97 17.66 -7.71
N HIS A 327 -1.51 17.84 -6.50
CA HIS A 327 -1.54 16.81 -5.45
C HIS A 327 -2.92 16.14 -5.39
N THR A 328 -3.32 15.48 -6.47
CA THR A 328 -4.58 14.75 -6.61
C THR A 328 -4.31 13.25 -6.84
N ALA A 329 -5.28 12.39 -6.56
CA ALA A 329 -5.17 10.95 -6.85
C ALA A 329 -4.79 10.71 -8.31
N ARG A 330 -5.44 11.43 -9.24
CA ARG A 330 -5.13 11.35 -10.67
C ARG A 330 -3.69 11.73 -10.99
N SER A 331 -3.17 12.83 -10.44
CA SER A 331 -1.80 13.28 -10.71
C SER A 331 -0.76 12.28 -10.21
N TYR A 332 -0.98 11.70 -9.02
CA TYR A 332 -0.08 10.71 -8.43
C TYR A 332 -0.06 9.40 -9.23
N LEU A 333 -1.23 8.96 -9.71
CA LEU A 333 -1.40 7.64 -10.29
C LEU A 333 -1.25 7.60 -11.81
N ALA A 334 -1.35 8.74 -12.50
CA ALA A 334 -1.30 8.81 -13.96
C ALA A 334 0.01 8.23 -14.53
N GLY A 335 1.13 8.49 -13.90
CA GLY A 335 2.45 8.06 -14.38
C GLY A 335 2.68 8.45 -15.85
N THR A 336 3.38 7.59 -16.58
CA THR A 336 3.64 7.75 -18.02
C THR A 336 2.59 7.07 -18.90
N ASP A 337 1.76 6.20 -18.33
CA ASP A 337 0.76 5.39 -19.03
C ASP A 337 -0.69 5.88 -18.80
N GLY A 338 -0.87 6.97 -18.04
CA GLY A 338 -2.18 7.57 -17.80
C GLY A 338 -3.11 6.75 -16.91
N TRP A 339 -2.57 5.80 -16.11
CA TRP A 339 -3.39 4.95 -15.26
C TRP A 339 -4.29 5.77 -14.33
N ASN A 340 -5.59 5.51 -14.38
CA ASN A 340 -6.59 6.19 -13.58
C ASN A 340 -7.59 5.19 -12.97
N PRO A 341 -7.34 4.69 -11.76
CA PRO A 341 -8.22 3.74 -11.08
C PRO A 341 -9.47 4.40 -10.47
N THR A 342 -9.62 5.72 -10.55
CA THR A 342 -10.76 6.45 -9.97
C THR A 342 -11.99 6.50 -10.89
N LEU A 343 -11.86 5.99 -12.10
CA LEU A 343 -12.93 5.87 -13.08
C LEU A 343 -13.71 4.58 -12.92
#